data_030621ba91e77a9a7af1a9edacf52439
#
_entry.id   030621ba91e77a9a7af1a9edacf52439
#
_cell.length_a   1.000
_cell.length_b   1.000
_cell.length_c   1.000
_cell.angle_alpha   90.00
_cell.angle_beta   90.00
_cell.angle_gamma   90.00
#
_symmetry.space_group_name_H-M   'P 1'
#
loop_
_entity.id
_entity.type
_entity.pdbx_description
1 polymer ?
#
loop_
_entity_poly.entity_id
_entity_poly.type
_entity_poly.pdbx_seq_one_letter_code
_entity_poly.pdbx_strand_id
1 'polypeptide(L)'
;MTNNVKMCIACGMPMKELSEFAMGDPNKDYCIYCARPDGSMQSFEEKRKGLTDFIVRTQGLDPVVAVSAAEAMMRKLPAWKKCFV
;
A
#
# COMPACT_ATOMS: atom_id res chain seq x y z
N MET A 1 -15.29 -19.33 -13.46
CA MET A 1 -15.05 -17.94 -13.69
C MET A 1 -13.82 -17.43 -13.01
N THR A 2 -12.95 -16.90 -13.76
CA THR A 2 -11.72 -16.43 -13.20
C THR A 2 -11.88 -15.00 -12.71
N ASN A 3 -11.40 -14.76 -11.55
CA ASN A 3 -11.33 -13.42 -11.02
C ASN A 3 -9.91 -12.94 -11.16
N ASN A 4 -9.65 -12.25 -12.23
CA ASN A 4 -8.33 -11.71 -12.44
C ASN A 4 -8.19 -10.43 -11.64
N VAL A 5 -8.38 -10.56 -10.33
CA VAL A 5 -8.21 -9.45 -9.44
C VAL A 5 -6.74 -9.27 -9.15
N LYS A 6 -6.20 -8.13 -9.56
CA LYS A 6 -4.80 -7.81 -9.29
C LYS A 6 -4.69 -7.21 -7.90
N MET A 7 -3.71 -7.66 -7.13
CA MET A 7 -3.47 -7.13 -5.79
C MET A 7 -2.43 -6.03 -5.87
N CYS A 8 -2.68 -4.93 -5.15
CA CYS A 8 -1.73 -3.84 -5.08
C CYS A 8 -0.43 -4.33 -4.41
N ILE A 9 0.70 -4.13 -5.06
CA ILE A 9 1.97 -4.61 -4.52
C ILE A 9 2.43 -3.77 -3.33
N ALA A 10 1.84 -2.60 -3.12
CA ALA A 10 2.25 -1.69 -2.06
C ALA A 10 1.38 -1.73 -0.82
N CYS A 11 0.14 -2.23 -0.91
CA CYS A 11 -0.75 -2.28 0.26
C CYS A 11 -1.61 -3.54 0.32
N GLY A 12 -1.63 -4.34 -0.73
CA GLY A 12 -2.38 -5.60 -0.74
C GLY A 12 -3.86 -5.45 -1.05
N MET A 13 -4.32 -4.25 -1.41
CA MET A 13 -5.72 -4.04 -1.73
C MET A 13 -6.06 -4.69 -3.06
N PRO A 14 -7.19 -5.42 -3.17
CA PRO A 14 -7.59 -5.96 -4.47
C PRO A 14 -8.08 -4.84 -5.37
N MET A 15 -7.57 -4.80 -6.59
CA MET A 15 -7.94 -3.78 -7.56
C MET A 15 -8.85 -4.42 -8.59
N LYS A 16 -10.14 -4.13 -8.50
CA LYS A 16 -11.15 -4.74 -9.37
C LYS A 16 -11.59 -3.82 -10.49
N GLU A 17 -11.71 -2.53 -10.20
CA GLU A 17 -12.20 -1.56 -11.17
C GLU A 17 -11.09 -0.60 -11.55
N LEU A 18 -11.21 0.01 -12.72
CA LEU A 18 -10.20 0.93 -13.22
C LEU A 18 -9.92 2.07 -12.24
N SER A 19 -10.96 2.53 -11.56
CA SER A 19 -10.81 3.63 -10.60
C SER A 19 -9.93 3.26 -9.41
N GLU A 20 -9.70 1.98 -9.19
CA GLU A 20 -8.87 1.52 -8.08
C GLU A 20 -7.39 1.43 -8.44
N PHE A 21 -7.08 1.45 -9.73
CA PHE A 21 -5.70 1.43 -10.19
C PHE A 21 -5.12 2.85 -10.20
N ALA A 22 -3.82 2.95 -10.00
CA ALA A 22 -3.14 4.23 -10.10
C ALA A 22 -3.38 4.81 -11.50
N MET A 23 -3.78 6.06 -11.58
CA MET A 23 -4.08 6.75 -12.83
C MET A 23 -5.19 6.08 -13.65
N GLY A 24 -5.98 5.19 -13.04
CA GLY A 24 -7.00 4.46 -13.76
C GLY A 24 -6.43 3.50 -14.81
N ASP A 25 -5.15 3.12 -14.67
CA ASP A 25 -4.44 2.32 -15.65
C ASP A 25 -4.34 0.87 -15.17
N PRO A 26 -5.00 -0.08 -15.84
CA PRO A 26 -4.98 -1.48 -15.40
C PRO A 26 -3.63 -2.16 -15.53
N ASN A 27 -2.67 -1.50 -16.18
CA ASN A 27 -1.31 -2.02 -16.28
C ASN A 27 -0.46 -1.67 -15.06
N LYS A 28 -0.97 -0.81 -14.18
CA LYS A 28 -0.26 -0.46 -12.95
C LYS A 28 -0.39 -1.58 -11.93
N ASP A 29 0.67 -1.77 -11.14
CA ASP A 29 0.70 -2.80 -10.12
C ASP A 29 0.29 -2.29 -8.75
N TYR A 30 -0.03 -1.02 -8.63
CA TYR A 30 -0.37 -0.39 -7.36
C TYR A 30 -1.65 0.40 -7.49
N CYS A 31 -2.31 0.60 -6.35
CA CYS A 31 -3.62 1.22 -6.35
C CYS A 31 -3.52 2.74 -6.29
N ILE A 32 -4.67 3.38 -6.47
CA ILE A 32 -4.76 4.84 -6.46
C ILE A 32 -4.30 5.44 -5.14
N TYR A 33 -4.48 4.71 -4.03
CA TYR A 33 -4.08 5.20 -2.71
C TYR A 33 -2.58 5.08 -2.46
N CYS A 34 -1.88 4.34 -3.30
CA CYS A 34 -0.44 4.20 -3.20
C CYS A 34 0.28 5.03 -4.24
N ALA A 35 -0.46 5.81 -5.02
CA ALA A 35 0.08 6.65 -6.07
C ALA A 35 0.16 8.09 -5.61
N ARG A 36 1.19 8.78 -6.05
CA ARG A 36 1.30 10.22 -5.88
C ARG A 36 0.44 10.91 -6.94
N PRO A 37 0.18 12.22 -6.78
CA PRO A 37 -0.61 12.94 -7.79
C PRO A 37 -0.06 12.83 -9.21
N ASP A 38 1.25 12.65 -9.36
CA ASP A 38 1.85 12.52 -10.69
C ASP A 38 1.78 11.09 -11.23
N GLY A 39 1.19 10.18 -10.49
CA GLY A 39 1.01 8.80 -10.93
C GLY A 39 2.12 7.85 -10.52
N SER A 40 3.20 8.34 -9.93
CA SER A 40 4.28 7.46 -9.47
C SER A 40 3.89 6.83 -8.13
N MET A 41 4.48 5.67 -7.84
CA MET A 41 4.22 4.99 -6.57
C MET A 41 4.92 5.70 -5.42
N GLN A 42 4.27 5.75 -4.27
CA GLN A 42 4.87 6.32 -3.07
C GLN A 42 6.15 5.58 -2.70
N SER A 43 7.07 6.29 -2.04
CA SER A 43 8.28 5.66 -1.55
C SER A 43 7.97 4.80 -0.32
N PHE A 44 8.95 3.98 0.07
CA PHE A 44 8.83 3.16 1.28
C PHE A 44 8.49 4.02 2.49
N GLU A 45 9.20 5.14 2.67
CA GLU A 45 8.99 5.99 3.82
C GLU A 45 7.64 6.69 3.80
N GLU A 46 7.20 7.13 2.63
CA GLU A 46 5.89 7.74 2.49
C GLU A 46 4.79 6.75 2.86
N LYS A 47 4.92 5.53 2.37
CA LYS A 47 3.92 4.50 2.63
C LYS A 47 3.93 4.09 4.09
N ARG A 48 5.11 3.92 4.69
CA ARG A 48 5.21 3.58 6.09
C ARG A 48 4.56 4.63 6.97
N LYS A 49 4.83 5.90 6.67
CA LYS A 49 4.26 7.01 7.44
C LYS A 49 2.74 7.03 7.33
N GLY A 50 2.23 6.90 6.11
CA GLY A 50 0.79 6.92 5.89
C GLY A 50 0.09 5.75 6.56
N LEU A 51 0.69 4.57 6.49
CA LEU A 51 0.13 3.39 7.10
C LEU A 51 0.17 3.50 8.62
N THR A 52 1.26 4.04 9.16
CA THR A 52 1.39 4.28 10.59
C THR A 52 0.30 5.23 11.08
N ASP A 53 0.12 6.35 10.37
CA ASP A 53 -0.91 7.32 10.74
C ASP A 53 -2.30 6.70 10.68
N PHE A 54 -2.55 5.87 9.69
CA PHE A 54 -3.83 5.19 9.54
C PHE A 54 -4.09 4.27 10.74
N ILE A 55 -3.08 3.51 11.15
CA ILE A 55 -3.20 2.59 12.28
C ILE A 55 -3.43 3.37 13.58
N VAL A 56 -2.72 4.47 13.77
CA VAL A 56 -2.92 5.30 14.96
C VAL A 56 -4.35 5.80 15.03
N ARG A 57 -4.86 6.30 13.90
CA ARG A 57 -6.22 6.86 13.88
C ARG A 57 -7.32 5.82 14.04
N THR A 58 -7.12 4.65 13.43
CA THR A 58 -8.20 3.65 13.41
C THR A 58 -8.15 2.69 14.58
N GLN A 59 -6.97 2.42 15.13
CA GLN A 59 -6.82 1.45 16.21
C GLN A 59 -6.38 2.08 17.53
N GLY A 60 -6.05 3.36 17.52
CA GLY A 60 -5.67 4.06 18.73
C GLY A 60 -4.37 3.59 19.35
N LEU A 61 -3.49 3.00 18.53
CA LEU A 61 -2.22 2.50 19.02
C LEU A 61 -1.21 3.64 19.21
N ASP A 62 -0.27 3.40 20.12
CA ASP A 62 0.86 4.30 20.30
C ASP A 62 1.65 4.37 18.98
N PRO A 63 2.13 5.56 18.58
CA PRO A 63 2.87 5.69 17.31
C PRO A 63 4.05 4.72 17.18
N VAL A 64 4.76 4.44 18.26
CA VAL A 64 5.89 3.50 18.21
C VAL A 64 5.40 2.09 17.87
N VAL A 65 4.29 1.68 18.49
CA VAL A 65 3.69 0.38 18.21
C VAL A 65 3.13 0.35 16.80
N ALA A 66 2.51 1.46 16.39
CA ALA A 66 1.91 1.56 15.06
C ALA A 66 2.96 1.43 13.96
N VAL A 67 4.15 2.01 14.14
CA VAL A 67 5.24 1.88 13.18
C VAL A 67 5.62 0.41 13.03
N SER A 68 5.75 -0.32 14.14
CA SER A 68 6.09 -1.73 14.08
C SER A 68 5.03 -2.54 13.35
N ALA A 69 3.76 -2.22 13.61
CA ALA A 69 2.66 -2.90 12.93
C ALA A 69 2.66 -2.61 11.43
N ALA A 70 2.92 -1.35 11.06
CA ALA A 70 2.99 -0.96 9.66
C ALA A 70 4.11 -1.71 8.94
N GLU A 71 5.29 -1.78 9.57
CA GLU A 71 6.42 -2.48 8.97
C GLU A 71 6.14 -3.97 8.84
N ALA A 72 5.48 -4.57 9.82
CA ALA A 72 5.13 -5.98 9.76
C ALA A 72 4.21 -6.26 8.55
N MET A 73 3.28 -5.37 8.28
CA MET A 73 2.42 -5.49 7.12
C MET A 73 3.20 -5.33 5.82
N MET A 74 4.10 -4.34 5.77
CA MET A 74 4.86 -4.05 4.56
C MET A 74 5.84 -5.16 4.21
N ARG A 75 6.37 -5.88 5.19
CA ARG A 75 7.30 -6.99 4.93
C ARG A 75 6.69 -8.04 4.02
N LYS A 76 5.39 -8.20 4.06
CA LYS A 76 4.70 -9.23 3.29
C LYS A 76 4.34 -8.77 1.88
N LEU A 77 4.53 -7.50 1.58
CA LEU A 77 4.11 -6.93 0.30
C LEU A 77 5.26 -6.91 -0.70
N PRO A 78 5.00 -7.31 -1.96
CA PRO A 78 6.07 -7.41 -2.96
C PRO A 78 6.89 -6.14 -3.15
N ALA A 79 6.24 -4.97 -3.08
CA ALA A 79 6.93 -3.71 -3.32
C ALA A 79 8.00 -3.41 -2.28
N TRP A 80 7.84 -3.93 -1.06
CA TRP A 80 8.68 -3.53 0.07
C TRP A 80 9.60 -4.62 0.60
N LYS A 81 9.52 -5.83 0.06
CA LYS A 81 10.33 -6.94 0.58
C LYS A 81 11.82 -6.62 0.59
N LYS A 82 12.29 -5.90 -0.41
CA LYS A 82 13.71 -5.57 -0.51
C LYS A 82 14.17 -4.64 0.60
N CYS A 83 13.26 -3.87 1.17
CA CYS A 83 13.61 -2.88 2.18
C CYS A 83 13.93 -3.51 3.53
N PHE A 84 13.59 -4.78 3.70
CA PHE A 84 13.77 -5.48 4.97
C PHE A 84 14.82 -6.59 4.89
N VAL A 85 15.56 -6.66 3.82
CA VAL A 85 16.57 -7.70 3.63
C VAL A 85 17.86 -7.32 4.35
#